data_0c14d062b0365ee87130be841765852d
#
_entry.id   0c14d062b0365ee87130be841765852d
#
_cell.length_a   1.000
_cell.length_b   1.000
_cell.length_c   1.000
_cell.angle_alpha   90.00
_cell.angle_beta   90.00
_cell.angle_gamma   90.00
#
_symmetry.space_group_name_H-M   'P 1'
#
loop_
_entity.id
_entity.type
_entity.pdbx_description
1 polymer ?
#
loop_
_entity_poly.entity_id
_entity_poly.type
_entity_poly.pdbx_seq_one_letter_code
_entity_poly.pdbx_strand_id
1 'polypeptide(L)'
;FPKKDRAYSTSIFNAGSTVGALAAPITIPPLARYFQSIGVGNGWEMAFIVIGGLGFIWMGLWMFLYKKPNVNPRVNAAELEYIEQDNNNPEESAEQQAAANDFDNKKISFLQCFKFPQTWAVFIGKFMTDGVWWFFLFWTPAYISDVYGFASDTGTAQMLIFVLYA
;
A
#
# COMPACT_ATOMS: atom_id res chain seq x y z
N PHE A 1 -4.46 -0.87 16.88
CA PHE A 1 -5.45 0.23 16.88
C PHE A 1 -6.82 -0.34 17.22
N PRO A 2 -7.59 0.35 18.10
CA PRO A 2 -8.97 0.02 18.39
C PRO A 2 -9.84 0.01 17.12
N LYS A 3 -10.93 -0.73 17.12
CA LYS A 3 -11.88 -0.81 15.97
C LYS A 3 -12.32 0.56 15.50
N LYS A 4 -12.53 1.49 16.45
CA LYS A 4 -12.94 2.87 16.21
C LYS A 4 -11.97 3.62 15.29
N ASP A 5 -10.66 3.39 15.45
CA ASP A 5 -9.62 4.13 14.74
C ASP A 5 -9.03 3.37 13.55
N ARG A 6 -9.49 2.14 13.30
CA ARG A 6 -8.97 1.31 12.18
C ARG A 6 -9.12 1.96 10.82
N ALA A 7 -10.29 2.56 10.57
CA ALA A 7 -10.54 3.22 9.28
C ALA A 7 -9.57 4.39 9.06
N TYR A 8 -9.35 5.20 10.09
CA TYR A 8 -8.42 6.32 10.05
C TYR A 8 -6.97 5.86 9.86
N SER A 9 -6.54 4.87 10.63
CA SER A 9 -5.19 4.29 10.52
C SER A 9 -4.94 3.69 9.14
N THR A 10 -5.93 2.98 8.58
CA THR A 10 -5.85 2.39 7.23
C THR A 10 -5.78 3.48 6.17
N SER A 11 -6.50 4.60 6.33
CA SER A 11 -6.44 5.74 5.42
C SER A 11 -5.05 6.38 5.38
N ILE A 12 -4.42 6.59 6.55
CA ILE A 12 -3.04 7.10 6.63
C ILE A 12 -2.08 6.12 5.96
N PHE A 13 -2.26 4.84 6.17
CA PHE A 13 -1.41 3.81 5.57
C PHE A 13 -1.51 3.81 4.04
N ASN A 14 -2.73 3.95 3.52
CA ASN A 14 -2.97 4.03 2.08
C ASN A 14 -2.43 5.32 1.46
N ALA A 15 -2.42 6.43 2.21
CA ALA A 15 -1.80 7.68 1.75
C ALA A 15 -0.31 7.52 1.43
N GLY A 16 0.41 6.63 2.13
CA GLY A 16 1.80 6.32 1.83
C GLY A 16 2.01 5.75 0.42
N SER A 17 1.10 4.91 -0.06
CA SER A 17 1.18 4.36 -1.43
C SER A 17 0.93 5.44 -2.50
N THR A 18 0.04 6.39 -2.23
CA THR A 18 -0.20 7.55 -3.11
C THR A 18 1.05 8.42 -3.21
N VAL A 19 1.70 8.73 -2.08
CA VAL A 19 2.98 9.47 -2.08
C VAL A 19 4.04 8.73 -2.90
N GLY A 20 4.12 7.41 -2.79
CA GLY A 20 5.02 6.59 -3.61
C GLY A 20 4.70 6.68 -5.11
N ALA A 21 3.43 6.62 -5.49
CA ALA A 21 2.98 6.75 -6.88
C ALA A 21 3.31 8.13 -7.47
N LEU A 22 3.21 9.19 -6.66
CA LEU A 22 3.58 10.56 -7.06
C LEU A 22 5.11 10.74 -7.18
N ALA A 23 5.87 10.13 -6.29
CA ALA A 23 7.33 10.26 -6.28
C ALA A 23 8.00 9.46 -7.41
N ALA A 24 7.44 8.31 -7.80
CA ALA A 24 8.06 7.41 -8.76
C ALA A 24 8.33 8.05 -10.15
N PRO A 25 7.37 8.74 -10.80
CA PRO A 25 7.62 9.37 -12.11
C PRO A 25 8.69 10.46 -12.07
N ILE A 26 8.88 11.10 -10.92
CA ILE A 26 9.85 12.18 -10.74
C ILE A 26 11.25 11.63 -10.44
N THR A 27 11.34 10.52 -9.72
CA THR A 27 12.62 10.00 -9.21
C THR A 27 13.23 8.92 -10.10
N ILE A 28 12.43 8.00 -10.62
CA ILE A 28 12.94 6.82 -11.35
C ILE A 28 13.57 7.19 -12.69
N PRO A 29 12.94 7.99 -13.58
CA PRO A 29 13.53 8.29 -14.87
C PRO A 29 14.84 9.09 -14.81
N PRO A 30 15.00 10.13 -13.96
CA PRO A 30 16.28 10.80 -13.78
C PRO A 30 17.38 9.87 -13.25
N LEU A 31 17.01 8.99 -12.32
CA LEU A 31 17.95 8.02 -11.75
C LEU A 31 18.43 7.02 -12.82
N ALA A 32 17.51 6.51 -13.65
CA ALA A 32 17.85 5.63 -14.76
C ALA A 32 18.77 6.32 -15.78
N ARG A 33 18.49 7.58 -16.15
CA ARG A 33 19.36 8.37 -17.04
C ARG A 33 20.75 8.60 -16.46
N TYR A 34 20.84 8.88 -15.17
CA TYR A 34 22.11 9.05 -14.51
C TYR A 34 22.98 7.77 -14.63
N PHE A 35 22.44 6.61 -14.33
CA PHE A 35 23.18 5.36 -14.46
C PHE A 35 23.50 5.00 -15.90
N GLN A 36 22.63 5.30 -16.84
CA GLN A 36 22.92 5.13 -18.27
C GLN A 36 24.06 6.05 -18.72
N SER A 37 24.11 7.28 -18.24
CA SER A 37 25.17 8.24 -18.61
C SER A 37 26.57 7.85 -18.12
N ILE A 38 26.67 7.13 -17.01
CA ILE A 38 27.93 6.60 -16.48
C ILE A 38 28.26 5.19 -17.01
N GLY A 39 27.47 4.68 -17.98
CA GLY A 39 27.76 3.41 -18.65
C GLY A 39 27.46 2.16 -17.83
N VAL A 40 26.62 2.23 -16.79
CA VAL A 40 26.25 1.11 -15.95
C VAL A 40 24.93 0.52 -16.42
N GLY A 41 24.98 -0.50 -17.27
CA GLY A 41 23.82 -1.20 -17.81
C GLY A 41 22.91 -0.30 -18.65
N ASN A 42 21.62 -0.65 -18.74
CA ASN A 42 20.61 0.16 -19.42
C ASN A 42 20.03 1.28 -18.52
N GLY A 43 20.56 1.44 -17.31
CA GLY A 43 20.14 2.46 -16.36
C GLY A 43 18.93 2.09 -15.50
N TRP A 44 17.89 1.52 -16.09
CA TRP A 44 16.66 1.15 -15.35
C TRP A 44 16.90 0.03 -14.31
N GLU A 45 17.79 -0.92 -14.63
CA GLU A 45 18.15 -2.02 -13.73
C GLU A 45 18.74 -1.48 -12.42
N MET A 46 19.64 -0.49 -12.54
CA MET A 46 20.27 0.15 -11.38
C MET A 46 19.27 1.00 -10.57
N ALA A 47 18.33 1.64 -11.24
CA ALA A 47 17.25 2.34 -10.55
C ALA A 47 16.42 1.38 -9.66
N PHE A 48 16.09 0.18 -10.16
CA PHE A 48 15.42 -0.84 -9.35
C PHE A 48 16.28 -1.34 -8.18
N ILE A 49 17.58 -1.55 -8.40
CA ILE A 49 18.50 -1.96 -7.34
C ILE A 49 18.59 -0.90 -6.23
N VAL A 50 18.68 0.37 -6.60
CA VAL A 50 18.72 1.47 -5.61
C VAL A 50 17.43 1.57 -4.81
N ILE A 51 16.26 1.57 -5.49
CA ILE A 51 14.96 1.64 -4.81
C ILE A 51 14.73 0.39 -3.96
N GLY A 52 15.06 -0.80 -4.47
CA GLY A 52 15.00 -2.04 -3.71
C GLY A 52 15.92 -2.02 -2.49
N GLY A 53 17.15 -1.51 -2.65
CA GLY A 53 18.12 -1.32 -1.56
C GLY A 53 17.57 -0.42 -0.45
N LEU A 54 16.92 0.70 -0.80
CA LEU A 54 16.23 1.57 0.17
C LEU A 54 15.13 0.81 0.92
N GLY A 55 14.39 -0.07 0.23
CA GLY A 55 13.40 -0.94 0.86
C GLY A 55 14.02 -1.91 1.88
N PHE A 56 15.17 -2.49 1.58
CA PHE A 56 15.89 -3.35 2.53
C PHE A 56 16.42 -2.57 3.73
N ILE A 57 16.94 -1.36 3.53
CA ILE A 57 17.35 -0.47 4.63
C ILE A 57 16.16 -0.15 5.51
N TRP A 58 15.01 0.19 4.92
CA TRP A 58 13.77 0.44 5.66
C TRP A 58 13.32 -0.78 6.47
N MET A 59 13.36 -1.97 5.86
CA MET A 59 13.01 -3.22 6.55
C MET A 59 13.94 -3.48 7.74
N GLY A 60 15.24 -3.25 7.56
CA GLY A 60 16.22 -3.34 8.66
C GLY A 60 15.91 -2.37 9.79
N LEU A 61 15.68 -1.10 9.48
CA LEU A 61 15.28 -0.09 10.45
C LEU A 61 13.99 -0.47 11.18
N TRP A 62 13.00 -1.00 10.46
CA TRP A 62 11.75 -1.46 11.04
C TRP A 62 11.97 -2.57 12.07
N MET A 63 12.81 -3.57 11.75
CA MET A 63 13.12 -4.67 12.67
C MET A 63 13.75 -4.20 13.99
N PHE A 64 14.55 -3.13 13.96
CA PHE A 64 15.18 -2.56 15.15
C PHE A 64 14.25 -1.59 15.91
N LEU A 65 13.43 -0.83 15.22
CA LEU A 65 12.59 0.20 15.82
C LEU A 65 11.24 -0.33 16.30
N TYR A 66 10.69 -1.35 15.61
CA TYR A 66 9.39 -1.89 15.93
C TYR A 66 9.43 -2.74 17.21
N LYS A 67 8.59 -2.37 18.18
CA LYS A 67 8.32 -3.16 19.37
C LYS A 67 6.81 -3.28 19.56
N LYS A 68 6.37 -4.45 20.04
CA LYS A 68 4.96 -4.63 20.40
C LYS A 68 4.56 -3.62 21.47
N PRO A 69 3.33 -3.09 21.49
CA PRO A 69 2.88 -2.10 22.47
C PRO A 69 3.14 -2.51 23.91
N ASN A 70 2.89 -3.78 24.26
CA ASN A 70 3.04 -4.33 25.60
C ASN A 70 4.50 -4.40 26.12
N VAL A 71 5.48 -4.32 25.21
CA VAL A 71 6.93 -4.39 25.52
C VAL A 71 7.63 -3.06 25.24
N ASN A 72 6.91 -2.10 24.68
CA ASN A 72 7.49 -0.82 24.31
C ASN A 72 7.54 0.14 25.52
N PRO A 73 8.72 0.54 26.00
CA PRO A 73 8.85 1.41 27.16
C PRO A 73 8.31 2.85 26.96
N ARG A 74 7.98 3.21 25.72
CA ARG A 74 7.44 4.52 25.37
C ARG A 74 5.90 4.59 25.45
N VAL A 75 5.24 3.43 25.58
CA VAL A 75 3.78 3.34 25.69
C VAL A 75 3.42 3.43 27.18
N ASN A 76 2.57 4.40 27.55
CA ASN A 76 2.09 4.53 28.92
C ASN A 76 0.89 3.58 29.17
N ALA A 77 0.52 3.41 30.45
CA ALA A 77 -0.56 2.49 30.84
C ALA A 77 -1.92 2.90 30.23
N ALA A 78 -2.23 4.19 30.18
CA ALA A 78 -3.48 4.68 29.59
C ALA A 78 -3.54 4.45 28.06
N GLU A 79 -2.41 4.59 27.37
CA GLU A 79 -2.32 4.31 25.94
C GLU A 79 -2.45 2.81 25.66
N LEU A 80 -1.86 1.97 26.51
CA LEU A 80 -1.99 0.52 26.40
C LEU A 80 -3.44 0.07 26.59
N GLU A 81 -4.11 0.61 27.63
CA GLU A 81 -5.53 0.36 27.89
C GLU A 81 -6.40 0.80 26.71
N TYR A 82 -6.11 1.94 26.10
CA TYR A 82 -6.80 2.43 24.90
C TYR A 82 -6.59 1.50 23.69
N ILE A 83 -5.38 0.99 23.49
CA ILE A 83 -5.07 0.05 22.39
C ILE A 83 -5.80 -1.29 22.60
N GLU A 84 -5.92 -1.74 23.83
CA GLU A 84 -6.51 -3.03 24.20
C GLU A 84 -7.99 -2.96 24.56
N GLN A 85 -8.62 -1.78 24.48
CA GLN A 85 -10.03 -1.59 24.88
C GLN A 85 -11.00 -2.57 24.21
N ASP A 86 -10.73 -2.96 22.97
CA ASP A 86 -11.57 -3.92 22.24
C ASP A 86 -11.36 -5.37 22.71
N ASN A 87 -10.20 -5.67 23.28
CA ASN A 87 -9.89 -6.99 23.83
C ASN A 87 -10.42 -7.15 25.27
N ASN A 88 -10.58 -6.03 25.98
CA ASN A 88 -11.01 -6.00 27.37
C ASN A 88 -12.55 -5.94 27.54
N ASN A 89 -13.29 -5.85 26.44
CA ASN A 89 -14.76 -5.92 26.48
C ASN A 89 -15.21 -7.40 26.43
N PRO A 90 -15.72 -7.98 27.57
CA PRO A 90 -16.01 -9.42 27.64
C PRO A 90 -17.05 -9.90 26.64
N GLU A 91 -18.05 -9.06 26.34
CA GLU A 91 -19.12 -9.40 25.41
C GLU A 91 -18.61 -9.44 23.97
N GLU A 92 -17.86 -8.43 23.53
CA GLU A 92 -17.28 -8.38 22.18
C GLU A 92 -16.18 -9.43 21.99
N SER A 93 -15.42 -9.72 23.04
CA SER A 93 -14.38 -10.77 23.01
C SER A 93 -15.02 -12.16 22.87
N ALA A 94 -16.14 -12.42 23.57
CA ALA A 94 -16.87 -13.67 23.45
C ALA A 94 -17.49 -13.85 22.07
N GLU A 95 -18.09 -12.79 21.50
CA GLU A 95 -18.65 -12.82 20.13
C GLU A 95 -17.54 -13.01 19.07
N GLN A 96 -16.39 -12.36 19.22
CA GLN A 96 -15.27 -12.54 18.31
C GLN A 96 -14.64 -13.94 18.40
N GLN A 97 -14.51 -14.48 19.61
CA GLN A 97 -14.03 -15.84 19.82
C GLN A 97 -15.02 -16.87 19.28
N ALA A 98 -16.33 -16.66 19.50
CA ALA A 98 -17.38 -17.51 18.94
C ALA A 98 -17.37 -17.46 17.40
N ALA A 99 -17.26 -16.27 16.82
CA ALA A 99 -17.14 -16.10 15.38
C ALA A 99 -15.84 -16.73 14.84
N ALA A 100 -14.71 -16.52 15.49
CA ALA A 100 -13.43 -17.11 15.08
C ALA A 100 -13.47 -18.64 15.18
N ASN A 101 -14.05 -19.18 16.23
CA ASN A 101 -14.22 -20.63 16.40
C ASN A 101 -15.21 -21.21 15.38
N ASP A 102 -16.26 -20.49 15.01
CA ASP A 102 -17.20 -20.91 13.94
C ASP A 102 -16.52 -20.86 12.56
N PHE A 103 -15.64 -19.89 12.32
CA PHE A 103 -14.81 -19.83 11.10
C PHE A 103 -13.79 -20.96 11.05
N ASP A 104 -13.17 -21.31 12.15
CA ASP A 104 -12.15 -22.38 12.22
C ASP A 104 -12.79 -23.78 12.11
N ASN A 105 -14.00 -23.95 12.65
CA ASN A 105 -14.79 -25.18 12.54
C ASN A 105 -15.48 -25.34 11.19
N LYS A 106 -15.87 -24.25 10.53
CA LYS A 106 -16.36 -24.25 9.16
C LYS A 106 -15.24 -23.83 8.22
N LYS A 107 -14.46 -24.78 7.73
CA LYS A 107 -13.56 -24.54 6.58
C LYS A 107 -14.41 -24.14 5.37
N ILE A 108 -14.71 -22.84 5.27
CA ILE A 108 -15.46 -22.29 4.13
C ILE A 108 -14.56 -22.43 2.91
N SER A 109 -14.95 -23.24 1.96
CA SER A 109 -14.25 -23.34 0.68
C SER A 109 -14.30 -21.98 -0.03
N PHE A 110 -13.23 -21.64 -0.74
CA PHE A 110 -13.17 -20.39 -1.52
C PHE A 110 -14.41 -20.18 -2.41
N LEU A 111 -14.93 -21.25 -3.01
CA LEU A 111 -16.14 -21.21 -3.83
C LEU A 111 -17.40 -20.89 -3.01
N GLN A 112 -17.43 -21.23 -1.74
CA GLN A 112 -18.58 -20.90 -0.87
C GLN A 112 -18.66 -19.42 -0.53
N CYS A 113 -17.54 -18.69 -0.61
CA CYS A 113 -17.54 -17.24 -0.41
C CYS A 113 -18.43 -16.51 -1.43
N PHE A 114 -18.57 -17.05 -2.65
CA PHE A 114 -19.42 -16.47 -3.69
C PHE A 114 -20.94 -16.61 -3.42
N LYS A 115 -21.34 -17.36 -2.39
CA LYS A 115 -22.74 -17.44 -1.95
C LYS A 115 -23.17 -16.21 -1.16
N PHE A 116 -22.22 -15.44 -0.64
CA PHE A 116 -22.54 -14.26 0.18
C PHE A 116 -22.65 -13.01 -0.69
N PRO A 117 -23.74 -12.22 -0.58
CA PRO A 117 -23.91 -11.00 -1.36
C PRO A 117 -22.85 -9.93 -1.05
N GLN A 118 -22.30 -9.93 0.17
CA GLN A 118 -21.22 -9.04 0.57
C GLN A 118 -19.95 -9.28 -0.26
N THR A 119 -19.65 -10.53 -0.60
CA THR A 119 -18.50 -10.88 -1.46
C THR A 119 -18.64 -10.26 -2.85
N TRP A 120 -19.86 -10.32 -3.43
CA TRP A 120 -20.12 -9.71 -4.72
C TRP A 120 -20.04 -8.19 -4.69
N ALA A 121 -20.54 -7.56 -3.63
CA ALA A 121 -20.43 -6.11 -3.45
C ALA A 121 -18.97 -5.65 -3.43
N VAL A 122 -18.12 -6.34 -2.65
CA VAL A 122 -16.68 -6.05 -2.59
C VAL A 122 -16.00 -6.35 -3.93
N PHE A 123 -16.33 -7.49 -4.55
CA PHE A 123 -15.74 -7.89 -5.83
C PHE A 123 -16.04 -6.89 -6.94
N ILE A 124 -17.31 -6.50 -7.12
CA ILE A 124 -17.72 -5.53 -8.14
C ILE A 124 -17.12 -4.15 -7.85
N GLY A 125 -17.17 -3.71 -6.60
CA GLY A 125 -16.59 -2.42 -6.19
C GLY A 125 -15.09 -2.36 -6.50
N LYS A 126 -14.35 -3.38 -6.13
CA LYS A 126 -12.91 -3.47 -6.41
C LYS A 126 -12.62 -3.59 -7.91
N PHE A 127 -13.35 -4.43 -8.61
CA PHE A 127 -13.19 -4.59 -10.06
C PHE A 127 -13.35 -3.26 -10.81
N MET A 128 -14.38 -2.48 -10.47
CA MET A 128 -14.63 -1.18 -11.09
C MET A 128 -13.55 -0.16 -10.72
N THR A 129 -13.20 -0.07 -9.45
CA THR A 129 -12.25 0.95 -8.96
C THR A 129 -10.82 0.64 -9.36
N ASP A 130 -10.38 -0.60 -9.14
CA ASP A 130 -9.00 -0.99 -9.41
C ASP A 130 -8.73 -1.06 -10.92
N GLY A 131 -9.72 -1.46 -11.73
CA GLY A 131 -9.60 -1.48 -13.19
C GLY A 131 -9.30 -0.10 -13.76
N VAL A 132 -10.01 0.93 -13.29
CA VAL A 132 -9.77 2.32 -13.70
C VAL A 132 -8.40 2.81 -13.22
N TRP A 133 -8.06 2.55 -11.96
CA TRP A 133 -6.77 2.94 -11.40
C TRP A 133 -5.59 2.34 -12.16
N TRP A 134 -5.61 1.02 -12.39
CA TRP A 134 -4.56 0.32 -13.12
C TRP A 134 -4.46 0.77 -14.58
N PHE A 135 -5.61 1.04 -15.22
CA PHE A 135 -5.62 1.59 -16.57
C PHE A 135 -4.85 2.92 -16.62
N PHE A 136 -5.17 3.87 -15.77
CA PHE A 136 -4.46 5.15 -15.74
C PHE A 136 -2.98 4.98 -15.39
N LEU A 137 -2.65 4.13 -14.43
CA LEU A 137 -1.28 3.94 -13.99
C LEU A 137 -0.36 3.41 -15.12
N PHE A 138 -0.86 2.48 -15.91
CA PHE A 138 -0.04 1.85 -16.96
C PHE A 138 -0.14 2.55 -18.31
N TRP A 139 -1.31 3.03 -18.70
CA TRP A 139 -1.52 3.56 -20.03
C TRP A 139 -1.26 5.06 -20.16
N THR A 140 -1.32 5.83 -19.10
CA THR A 140 -1.07 7.27 -19.16
C THR A 140 0.33 7.62 -19.65
N PRO A 141 1.43 7.01 -19.16
CA PRO A 141 2.75 7.31 -19.68
C PRO A 141 2.89 6.99 -21.17
N ALA A 142 2.36 5.85 -21.62
CA ALA A 142 2.36 5.46 -23.02
C ALA A 142 1.52 6.42 -23.86
N TYR A 143 0.32 6.79 -23.42
CA TYR A 143 -0.55 7.73 -24.10
C TYR A 143 0.10 9.11 -24.26
N ILE A 144 0.74 9.62 -23.22
CA ILE A 144 1.45 10.91 -23.28
C ILE A 144 2.59 10.84 -24.30
N SER A 145 3.32 9.74 -24.35
CA SER A 145 4.40 9.53 -25.30
C SER A 145 3.89 9.45 -26.74
N ASP A 146 2.85 8.64 -26.99
CA ASP A 146 2.39 8.33 -28.34
C ASP A 146 1.56 9.46 -28.97
N VAL A 147 0.74 10.14 -28.16
CA VAL A 147 -0.19 11.19 -28.67
C VAL A 147 0.45 12.56 -28.65
N TYR A 148 1.18 12.90 -27.60
CA TYR A 148 1.81 14.23 -27.46
C TYR A 148 3.28 14.26 -27.85
N GLY A 149 3.90 13.11 -28.15
CA GLY A 149 5.31 13.02 -28.53
C GLY A 149 6.29 13.34 -27.40
N PHE A 150 5.81 13.42 -26.15
CA PHE A 150 6.68 13.63 -25.00
C PHE A 150 7.26 12.30 -24.53
N ALA A 151 8.56 12.11 -24.72
CA ALA A 151 9.22 10.96 -24.13
C ALA A 151 8.99 10.91 -22.61
N SER A 152 8.71 9.74 -22.07
CA SER A 152 8.35 9.54 -20.64
C SER A 152 9.42 10.04 -19.65
N ASP A 153 10.62 10.30 -20.14
CA ASP A 153 11.75 10.83 -19.40
C ASP A 153 11.87 12.37 -19.44
N THR A 154 11.04 13.05 -20.23
CA THR A 154 11.01 14.51 -20.30
C THR A 154 10.36 15.09 -19.03
N GLY A 155 10.88 16.20 -18.52
CA GLY A 155 10.34 16.90 -17.35
C GLY A 155 8.85 17.27 -17.53
N THR A 156 8.43 17.61 -18.76
CA THR A 156 7.02 17.91 -19.07
C THR A 156 6.13 16.67 -18.91
N ALA A 157 6.55 15.51 -19.42
CA ALA A 157 5.80 14.26 -19.26
C ALA A 157 5.70 13.85 -17.79
N GLN A 158 6.79 13.96 -17.05
CA GLN A 158 6.83 13.65 -15.61
C GLN A 158 5.88 14.56 -14.82
N MET A 159 5.84 15.86 -15.15
CA MET A 159 4.95 16.81 -14.49
C MET A 159 3.48 16.53 -14.82
N LEU A 160 3.16 16.18 -16.07
CA LEU A 160 1.80 15.80 -16.47
C LEU A 160 1.33 14.53 -15.75
N ILE A 161 2.19 13.52 -15.66
CA ILE A 161 1.90 12.28 -14.94
C ILE A 161 1.71 12.55 -13.43
N PHE A 162 2.57 13.39 -12.86
CA PHE A 162 2.46 13.80 -11.46
C PHE A 162 1.12 14.48 -11.19
N VAL A 163 0.74 15.47 -12.00
CA VAL A 163 -0.53 16.21 -11.83
C VAL A 163 -1.74 15.29 -12.00
N LEU A 164 -1.65 14.29 -12.89
CA LEU A 164 -2.73 13.33 -13.08
C LEU A 164 -2.93 12.40 -11.88
N TYR A 165 -1.84 12.06 -11.19
CA TYR A 165 -1.90 11.14 -10.04
C TYR A 165 -2.14 11.88 -8.71
N ALA A 166 -1.99 13.21 -8.66
CA ALA A 166 -2.26 14.05 -7.48
C ALA A 166 -3.75 14.28 -7.24
#